data_9a8605b604893a9f8d5337c515ea2396
#
_entry.id   9a8605b604893a9f8d5337c515ea2396
#
_cell.length_a   1.000
_cell.length_b   1.000
_cell.length_c   1.000
_cell.angle_alpha   90.00
_cell.angle_beta   90.00
_cell.angle_gamma   90.00
#
_symmetry.space_group_name_H-M   'P 1'
#
loop_
_entity.id
_entity.type
_entity.pdbx_description
1 polymer ?
#
loop_
_entity_poly.entity_id
_entity_poly.type
_entity_poly.pdbx_seq_one_letter_code
_entity_poly.pdbx_strand_id
1 'polypeptide(L)'
;MKKYKLSNQEVAQILEDFLEGRGSRWAWDDYTLGMSFEDKHLEDIRIRCVGLSKEFPPSNPNEYCNEQGRDVLRGYIKQLRASN
;
A
#
# COMPACT_ATOMS: atom_id res chain seq x y z
N MET A 1 12.19 1.94 17.24
CA MET A 1 11.08 1.49 16.40
C MET A 1 11.51 0.28 15.58
N LYS A 2 10.67 -0.74 15.57
CA LYS A 2 10.99 -1.99 14.88
C LYS A 2 10.80 -1.84 13.37
N LYS A 3 11.80 -2.27 12.61
CA LYS A 3 11.71 -2.24 11.15
C LYS A 3 11.36 -3.62 10.62
N TYR A 4 10.54 -3.65 9.58
CA TYR A 4 10.05 -4.89 9.00
C TYR A 4 10.90 -5.32 7.81
N LYS A 5 10.98 -6.62 7.61
CA LYS A 5 11.70 -7.23 6.50
C LYS A 5 10.75 -8.12 5.71
N LEU A 6 9.86 -7.51 4.97
CA LEU A 6 8.96 -8.24 4.09
C LEU A 6 9.57 -8.31 2.70
N SER A 7 9.20 -9.35 1.96
CA SER A 7 9.62 -9.47 0.57
C SER A 7 8.76 -8.57 -0.32
N ASN A 8 9.22 -8.36 -1.55
CA ASN A 8 8.45 -7.63 -2.54
C ASN A 8 7.09 -8.28 -2.78
N GLN A 9 7.05 -9.62 -2.80
CA GLN A 9 5.79 -10.35 -3.01
C GLN A 9 4.84 -10.18 -1.83
N GLU A 10 5.37 -10.14 -0.62
CA GLU A 10 4.53 -9.93 0.57
C GLU A 10 3.91 -8.54 0.58
N VAL A 11 4.68 -7.52 0.22
CA VAL A 11 4.15 -6.15 0.14
C VAL A 11 3.13 -6.06 -1.00
N ALA A 12 3.43 -6.66 -2.15
CA ALA A 12 2.48 -6.67 -3.27
C ALA A 12 1.15 -7.31 -2.86
N GLN A 13 1.21 -8.38 -2.07
CA GLN A 13 0.00 -9.04 -1.60
C GLN A 13 -0.82 -8.14 -0.67
N ILE A 14 -0.18 -7.36 0.18
CA ILE A 14 -0.87 -6.40 1.04
C ILE A 14 -1.62 -5.37 0.19
N LEU A 15 -0.97 -4.83 -0.82
CA LEU A 15 -1.58 -3.84 -1.70
C LEU A 15 -2.74 -4.44 -2.50
N GLU A 16 -2.56 -5.66 -2.99
CA GLU A 16 -3.60 -6.34 -3.77
C GLU A 16 -4.83 -6.65 -2.92
N ASP A 17 -4.61 -7.13 -1.69
CA ASP A 17 -5.70 -7.42 -0.77
C ASP A 17 -6.52 -6.16 -0.48
N PHE A 18 -5.84 -5.03 -0.31
CA PHE A 18 -6.53 -3.77 -0.10
C PHE A 18 -7.38 -3.39 -1.32
N LEU A 19 -6.81 -3.50 -2.52
CA LEU A 19 -7.52 -3.14 -3.75
C LEU A 19 -8.75 -4.00 -4.00
N GLU A 20 -8.67 -5.28 -3.64
CA GLU A 20 -9.75 -6.23 -3.88
C GLU A 20 -10.73 -6.34 -2.73
N GLY A 21 -10.56 -5.52 -1.71
CA GLY A 21 -11.44 -5.52 -0.54
C GLY A 21 -11.26 -6.73 0.35
N ARG A 22 -10.16 -7.47 0.20
CA ARG A 22 -9.81 -8.56 1.09
C ARG A 22 -9.00 -8.02 2.25
N GLY A 23 -9.13 -8.62 3.39
CA GLY A 23 -8.47 -8.15 4.58
C GLY A 23 -9.27 -7.06 5.26
N SER A 24 -8.90 -6.75 6.48
CA SER A 24 -9.59 -5.76 7.29
C SER A 24 -9.02 -4.36 7.07
N ARG A 25 -9.78 -3.36 7.45
CA ARG A 25 -9.32 -1.99 7.51
C ARG A 25 -8.10 -1.87 8.42
N TRP A 26 -8.05 -2.67 9.47
CA TRP A 26 -6.94 -2.70 10.40
C TRP A 26 -5.64 -3.14 9.74
N ALA A 27 -5.71 -4.09 8.81
CA ALA A 27 -4.53 -4.56 8.09
C ALA A 27 -3.90 -3.44 7.26
N TRP A 28 -4.72 -2.62 6.62
CA TRP A 28 -4.24 -1.48 5.85
C TRP A 28 -3.62 -0.41 6.76
N ASP A 29 -4.29 -0.11 7.87
CA ASP A 29 -3.77 0.85 8.84
C ASP A 29 -2.46 0.37 9.46
N ASP A 30 -2.36 -0.91 9.77
CA ASP A 30 -1.12 -1.49 10.28
C ASP A 30 0.02 -1.33 9.28
N TYR A 31 -0.24 -1.59 8.01
CA TYR A 31 0.76 -1.44 6.96
C TYR A 31 1.18 0.03 6.81
N THR A 32 0.22 0.94 6.66
CA THR A 32 0.53 2.34 6.35
C THR A 32 1.07 3.11 7.54
N LEU A 33 0.57 2.85 8.73
CA LEU A 33 0.88 3.65 9.92
C LEU A 33 1.71 2.89 10.95
N GLY A 34 1.63 1.57 10.97
CA GLY A 34 2.27 0.74 11.98
C GLY A 34 3.56 0.07 11.55
N MET A 35 3.86 0.05 10.27
CA MET A 35 5.07 -0.58 9.76
C MET A 35 6.08 0.44 9.29
N SER A 36 7.36 0.05 9.36
CA SER A 36 8.45 0.82 8.80
C SER A 36 9.42 -0.20 8.21
N PHE A 37 9.88 0.02 6.99
CA PHE A 37 10.70 -0.97 6.29
C PHE A 37 12.16 -0.57 6.25
N GLU A 38 13.02 -1.57 6.41
CA GLU A 38 14.45 -1.39 6.27
C GLU A 38 14.85 -1.09 4.82
N ASP A 39 14.16 -1.74 3.89
CA ASP A 39 14.38 -1.53 2.47
C ASP A 39 13.81 -0.19 2.07
N LYS A 40 14.66 0.68 1.52
CA LYS A 40 14.25 2.05 1.17
C LYS A 40 13.14 2.07 0.11
N HIS A 41 13.22 1.20 -0.88
CA HIS A 41 12.21 1.15 -1.93
C HIS A 41 10.83 0.78 -1.38
N LEU A 42 10.78 -0.22 -0.49
CA LEU A 42 9.53 -0.62 0.15
C LEU A 42 9.01 0.47 1.09
N GLU A 43 9.91 1.15 1.77
CA GLU A 43 9.51 2.25 2.65
C GLU A 43 8.95 3.44 1.86
N ASP A 44 9.56 3.74 0.72
CA ASP A 44 9.06 4.80 -0.16
C ASP A 44 7.64 4.49 -0.66
N ILE A 45 7.39 3.22 -1.01
CA ILE A 45 6.05 2.79 -1.42
C ILE A 45 5.05 2.95 -0.28
N ARG A 46 5.43 2.55 0.92
CA ARG A 46 4.56 2.68 2.09
C ARG A 46 4.21 4.15 2.36
N ILE A 47 5.20 5.03 2.31
CA ILE A 47 5.00 6.46 2.51
C ILE A 47 4.07 7.03 1.44
N ARG A 48 4.21 6.59 0.20
CA ARG A 48 3.32 7.00 -0.88
C ARG A 48 1.89 6.55 -0.60
N CYS A 49 1.72 5.34 -0.09
CA CYS A 49 0.39 4.83 0.27
C CYS A 49 -0.27 5.66 1.35
N VAL A 50 0.49 6.13 2.33
CA VAL A 50 -0.03 7.00 3.38
C VAL A 50 -0.63 8.28 2.80
N GLY A 51 -0.01 8.84 1.75
CA GLY A 51 -0.45 10.09 1.14
C GLY A 51 -1.51 9.96 0.06
N LEU A 52 -1.89 8.74 -0.34
CA LEU A 52 -2.81 8.57 -1.46
C LEU A 52 -4.18 9.19 -1.24
N SER A 53 -4.72 9.10 -0.03
CA SER A 53 -6.02 9.67 0.27
C SER A 53 -6.03 11.19 0.18
N LYS A 54 -4.88 11.81 0.36
CA LYS A 54 -4.74 13.25 0.29
C LYS A 54 -4.48 13.71 -1.14
N GLU A 55 -3.66 12.96 -1.87
CA GLU A 55 -3.30 13.27 -3.25
C GLU A 55 -4.43 12.93 -4.22
N PHE A 56 -5.14 11.84 -3.95
CA PHE A 56 -6.26 11.37 -4.77
C PHE A 56 -7.49 11.17 -3.88
N PRO A 57 -8.16 12.27 -3.48
CA PRO A 57 -9.28 12.17 -2.55
C PRO A 57 -10.40 11.27 -3.08
N PRO A 58 -11.01 10.45 -2.21
CA PRO A 58 -12.07 9.55 -2.64
C PRO A 58 -13.34 10.31 -2.97
N SER A 59 -14.09 9.79 -3.94
CA SER A 59 -15.40 10.32 -4.29
C SER A 59 -16.47 9.83 -3.32
N ASN A 60 -16.15 8.78 -2.56
CA ASN A 60 -17.08 8.08 -1.70
C ASN A 60 -16.42 7.94 -0.32
N PRO A 61 -17.12 8.26 0.79
CA PRO A 61 -16.50 8.19 2.12
C PRO A 61 -16.06 6.78 2.54
N ASN A 62 -16.52 5.75 1.86
CA ASN A 62 -16.11 4.38 2.16
C ASN A 62 -14.81 3.97 1.45
N GLU A 63 -14.28 4.83 0.59
CA GLU A 63 -13.07 4.55 -0.16
C GLU A 63 -11.89 5.31 0.45
N TYR A 64 -10.70 4.72 0.35
CA TYR A 64 -9.48 5.35 0.84
C TYR A 64 -8.96 6.43 -0.12
N CYS A 65 -9.08 6.17 -1.42
CA CYS A 65 -8.64 7.08 -2.48
C CYS A 65 -9.50 6.85 -3.71
N ASN A 66 -9.39 7.75 -4.70
CA ASN A 66 -10.14 7.60 -5.94
C ASN A 66 -9.49 6.57 -6.88
N GLU A 67 -10.04 6.40 -8.08
CA GLU A 67 -9.55 5.39 -9.03
C GLU A 67 -8.13 5.68 -9.50
N GLN A 68 -7.74 6.93 -9.61
CA GLN A 68 -6.36 7.29 -9.96
C GLN A 68 -5.37 6.82 -8.89
N GLY A 69 -5.74 6.94 -7.63
CA GLY A 69 -4.93 6.42 -6.52
C GLY A 69 -4.83 4.89 -6.57
N ARG A 70 -5.93 4.22 -6.93
CA ARG A 70 -5.92 2.77 -7.10
C ARG A 70 -5.00 2.34 -8.22
N ASP A 71 -4.94 3.12 -9.31
CA ASP A 71 -4.03 2.83 -10.42
C ASP A 71 -2.57 2.94 -9.99
N VAL A 72 -2.25 3.87 -9.10
CA VAL A 72 -0.90 3.97 -8.53
C VAL A 72 -0.56 2.68 -7.79
N LEU A 73 -1.49 2.15 -7.00
CA LEU A 73 -1.28 0.90 -6.28
C LEU A 73 -1.10 -0.28 -7.25
N ARG A 74 -1.90 -0.33 -8.31
CA ARG A 74 -1.77 -1.39 -9.33
C ARG A 74 -0.39 -1.37 -9.98
N GLY A 75 0.14 -0.16 -10.22
CA GLY A 75 1.49 0.01 -10.76
C GLY A 75 2.55 -0.53 -9.82
N TYR A 76 2.43 -0.26 -8.53
CA TYR A 76 3.35 -0.79 -7.54
C TYR A 76 3.27 -2.31 -7.43
N ILE A 77 2.07 -2.87 -7.45
CA ILE A 77 1.89 -4.31 -7.41
C ILE A 77 2.61 -4.97 -8.58
N LYS A 78 2.41 -4.45 -9.77
CA LYS A 78 3.04 -4.97 -10.97
C LYS A 78 4.58 -4.89 -10.86
N GLN A 79 5.08 -3.77 -10.40
CA GLN A 79 6.50 -3.55 -10.21
C GLN A 79 7.10 -4.53 -9.20
N LEU A 80 6.43 -4.70 -8.06
CA LEU A 80 6.91 -5.58 -7.00
C LEU A 80 6.87 -7.05 -7.40
N ARG A 81 5.85 -7.46 -8.15
CA ARG A 81 5.75 -8.85 -8.60
C ARG A 81 6.75 -9.17 -9.71
N ALA A 82 7.18 -8.18 -10.46
CA ALA A 82 8.20 -8.35 -11.50
C ALA A 82 9.61 -8.36 -10.91
N SER A 83 9.80 -7.74 -9.75
CA SER A 83 11.10 -7.63 -9.07
C SER A 83 11.17 -8.70 -8.00
N ASN A 84 11.78 -9.74 -8.26
CA ASN A 84 11.82 -10.81 -7.30
C ASN A 84 12.93 -10.69 -6.27
#